data_33d0cd3c18348a9226f868549af9d173
#
_entry.id   33d0cd3c18348a9226f868549af9d173
#
_cell.length_a   1.000
_cell.length_b   1.000
_cell.length_c   1.000
_cell.angle_alpha   90.00
_cell.angle_beta   90.00
_cell.angle_gamma   90.00
#
_symmetry.space_group_name_H-M   'P 1'
#
loop_
_entity.id
_entity.type
_entity.pdbx_description
1 polymer ?
#
loop_
_entity_poly.entity_id
_entity_poly.type
_entity_poly.pdbx_seq_one_letter_code
_entity_poly.pdbx_strand_id
1 'polypeptide(L)'
;KLLNIINGIPAMIARDNKQVKHNTGVYFHDIPSNPFTGMATIDHKEAENMGYFKIDVLNVGLYKKIESKKQLDDLLEMKPMWELLEHKEVVEQCFHIHKHFSIVGQMKPNSVEQMAAVLAIIRPAKRYLIGKDWNTINSEVWVKPTNGEYYFKKAHAHAYAMAIVLQLNMLATGFSLQD
;
A
#
# COMPACT_ATOMS: atom_id res chain seq x y z
N LYS A 1 6.40 5.17 -18.43
CA LYS A 1 7.21 6.42 -18.47
C LYS A 1 8.23 6.48 -17.31
N LEU A 2 7.85 6.19 -16.04
CA LEU A 2 8.77 6.23 -14.90
C LEU A 2 9.91 5.21 -15.03
N LEU A 3 9.61 3.99 -15.46
CA LEU A 3 10.61 2.90 -15.65
C LEU A 3 11.68 3.21 -16.70
N ASN A 4 11.40 4.11 -17.64
CA ASN A 4 12.39 4.55 -18.64
C ASN A 4 13.34 5.64 -18.10
N ILE A 5 12.99 6.25 -16.96
CA ILE A 5 13.81 7.27 -16.28
C ILE A 5 14.67 6.60 -15.19
N ILE A 6 14.18 5.52 -14.63
CA ILE A 6 14.85 4.77 -13.57
C ILE A 6 15.14 3.39 -14.17
N ASN A 7 16.40 3.01 -14.32
CA ASN A 7 16.84 1.71 -14.85
C ASN A 7 16.34 0.56 -13.94
N GLY A 8 15.05 0.27 -14.00
CA GLY A 8 14.42 -0.77 -13.20
C GLY A 8 14.06 -1.98 -14.05
N ILE A 9 14.33 -3.17 -13.53
CA ILE A 9 13.97 -4.44 -14.17
C ILE A 9 12.60 -4.87 -13.64
N PRO A 10 11.55 -4.93 -14.51
CA PRO A 10 10.23 -5.39 -14.10
C PRO A 10 10.27 -6.81 -13.55
N ALA A 11 9.61 -7.03 -12.41
CA ALA A 11 9.43 -8.37 -11.86
C ALA A 11 8.53 -9.23 -12.76
N MET A 12 8.70 -10.53 -12.69
CA MET A 12 7.95 -11.53 -13.43
C MET A 12 7.09 -12.37 -12.50
N ILE A 13 5.93 -12.80 -12.99
CA ILE A 13 5.04 -13.77 -12.37
C ILE A 13 4.96 -14.98 -13.30
N ALA A 14 5.26 -16.17 -12.78
CA ALA A 14 4.94 -17.42 -13.45
C ALA A 14 3.48 -17.81 -13.14
N ARG A 15 2.63 -17.83 -14.17
CA ARG A 15 1.23 -18.23 -14.05
C ARG A 15 0.84 -19.08 -15.28
N ASP A 16 0.26 -20.26 -15.04
CA ASP A 16 -0.23 -21.15 -16.10
C ASP A 16 0.83 -21.44 -17.18
N ASN A 17 2.06 -21.73 -16.76
CA ASN A 17 3.24 -21.95 -17.63
C ASN A 17 3.61 -20.74 -18.51
N LYS A 18 3.09 -19.55 -18.22
CA LYS A 18 3.44 -18.29 -18.90
C LYS A 18 4.17 -17.37 -17.96
N GLN A 19 5.15 -16.68 -18.51
CA GLN A 19 5.83 -15.59 -17.84
C GLN A 19 5.12 -14.27 -18.15
N VAL A 20 4.55 -13.63 -17.13
CA VAL A 20 3.88 -12.35 -17.28
C VAL A 20 4.52 -11.29 -16.40
N LYS A 21 4.50 -10.05 -16.86
CA LYS A 21 5.02 -8.92 -16.11
C LYS A 21 4.22 -8.73 -14.82
N HIS A 22 4.92 -8.56 -13.68
CA HIS A 22 4.29 -8.12 -12.46
C HIS A 22 3.76 -6.68 -12.60
N ASN A 23 2.54 -6.40 -12.13
CA ASN A 23 1.88 -5.11 -12.37
C ASN A 23 2.63 -3.93 -11.76
N THR A 24 3.25 -4.12 -10.60
CA THR A 24 3.85 -3.05 -9.80
C THR A 24 5.31 -3.29 -9.44
N GLY A 25 5.76 -4.55 -9.47
CA GLY A 25 7.06 -4.95 -8.96
C GLY A 25 8.21 -4.61 -9.89
N VAL A 26 9.26 -4.00 -9.32
CA VAL A 26 10.47 -3.60 -10.03
C VAL A 26 11.69 -3.88 -9.15
N TYR A 27 12.77 -4.36 -9.76
CA TYR A 27 14.09 -4.47 -9.15
C TYR A 27 14.98 -3.32 -9.61
N PHE A 28 15.71 -2.70 -8.68
CA PHE A 28 16.67 -1.63 -8.93
C PHE A 28 18.12 -2.07 -8.68
N HIS A 29 18.34 -3.36 -8.60
CA HIS A 29 19.64 -4.02 -8.52
C HIS A 29 19.71 -5.12 -9.57
N ASP A 30 20.91 -5.65 -9.81
CA ASP A 30 21.11 -6.69 -10.80
C ASP A 30 20.33 -7.96 -10.44
N ILE A 31 19.49 -8.38 -11.38
CA ILE A 31 18.76 -9.66 -11.36
C ILE A 31 18.80 -10.21 -12.79
N PRO A 32 18.93 -11.54 -12.98
CA PRO A 32 18.85 -12.13 -14.30
C PRO A 32 17.60 -11.68 -15.04
N SER A 33 17.77 -11.12 -16.23
CA SER A 33 16.68 -10.58 -17.04
C SER A 33 16.72 -11.07 -18.48
N ASN A 34 15.55 -11.16 -19.09
CA ASN A 34 15.43 -11.54 -20.48
C ASN A 34 15.75 -10.33 -21.38
N PRO A 35 16.74 -10.44 -22.28
CA PRO A 35 17.18 -9.30 -23.10
C PRO A 35 16.12 -8.80 -24.10
N PHE A 36 15.15 -9.65 -24.46
CA PHE A 36 14.09 -9.28 -25.40
C PHE A 36 12.91 -8.60 -24.72
N THR A 37 12.55 -9.05 -23.50
CA THR A 37 11.40 -8.50 -22.78
C THR A 37 11.78 -7.48 -21.71
N GLY A 38 13.04 -7.44 -21.32
CA GLY A 38 13.56 -6.62 -20.21
C GLY A 38 13.05 -7.03 -18.82
N MET A 39 12.28 -8.12 -18.72
CA MET A 39 11.74 -8.60 -17.44
C MET A 39 12.72 -9.54 -16.74
N ALA A 40 12.64 -9.63 -15.43
CA ALA A 40 13.32 -10.68 -14.66
C ALA A 40 12.93 -12.07 -15.18
N THR A 41 13.88 -13.02 -15.19
CA THR A 41 13.66 -14.40 -15.62
C THR A 41 13.25 -15.31 -14.48
N ILE A 42 13.36 -14.85 -13.23
CA ILE A 42 13.02 -15.57 -12.00
C ILE A 42 11.66 -15.11 -11.53
N ASP A 43 10.77 -16.04 -11.11
CA ASP A 43 9.48 -15.70 -10.50
C ASP A 43 9.71 -14.85 -9.24
N HIS A 44 8.86 -13.86 -9.04
CA HIS A 44 9.04 -12.88 -7.96
C HIS A 44 9.07 -13.50 -6.54
N LYS A 45 8.40 -14.66 -6.31
CA LYS A 45 8.45 -15.35 -5.02
C LYS A 45 9.75 -16.10 -4.83
N GLU A 46 10.24 -16.74 -5.91
CA GLU A 46 11.53 -17.41 -5.91
C GLU A 46 12.67 -16.40 -5.74
N ALA A 47 12.60 -15.27 -6.46
CA ALA A 47 13.54 -14.17 -6.31
C ALA A 47 13.57 -13.63 -4.86
N GLU A 48 12.42 -13.49 -4.19
CA GLU A 48 12.35 -13.11 -2.76
C GLU A 48 13.06 -14.15 -1.88
N ASN A 49 12.88 -15.45 -2.13
CA ASN A 49 13.57 -16.52 -1.40
C ASN A 49 15.08 -16.52 -1.63
N MET A 50 15.55 -16.10 -2.80
CA MET A 50 16.95 -15.92 -3.14
C MET A 50 17.58 -14.64 -2.60
N GLY A 51 16.78 -13.79 -1.89
CA GLY A 51 17.24 -12.55 -1.30
C GLY A 51 17.15 -11.33 -2.20
N TYR A 52 16.54 -11.42 -3.37
CA TYR A 52 16.27 -10.25 -4.22
C TYR A 52 15.17 -9.37 -3.63
N PHE A 53 15.38 -8.07 -3.65
CA PHE A 53 14.45 -7.09 -3.09
C PHE A 53 13.65 -6.39 -4.19
N LYS A 54 12.34 -6.62 -4.20
CA LYS A 54 11.39 -6.03 -5.13
C LYS A 54 10.72 -4.80 -4.53
N ILE A 55 10.69 -3.69 -5.26
CA ILE A 55 9.91 -2.50 -4.92
C ILE A 55 8.60 -2.52 -5.71
N ASP A 56 7.47 -2.36 -5.03
CA ASP A 56 6.17 -2.20 -5.66
C ASP A 56 5.89 -0.72 -5.93
N VAL A 57 5.86 -0.34 -7.22
CA VAL A 57 5.52 1.01 -7.65
C VAL A 57 4.00 1.09 -7.79
N LEU A 58 3.36 1.69 -6.80
CA LEU A 58 1.91 1.83 -6.77
C LEU A 58 1.44 2.89 -7.78
N ASN A 59 0.60 2.49 -8.72
CA ASN A 59 -0.06 3.42 -9.62
C ASN A 59 -1.35 3.91 -8.94
N VAL A 60 -1.24 4.99 -8.19
CA VAL A 60 -2.35 5.60 -7.46
C VAL A 60 -2.84 6.82 -8.23
N GLY A 61 -4.11 6.80 -8.68
CA GLY A 61 -4.72 7.88 -9.46
C GLY A 61 -4.70 9.25 -8.76
N LEU A 62 -4.64 9.24 -7.43
CA LEU A 62 -4.56 10.41 -6.59
C LEU A 62 -3.46 11.41 -7.00
N TYR A 63 -2.28 10.90 -7.37
CA TYR A 63 -1.16 11.75 -7.78
C TYR A 63 -1.41 12.54 -9.08
N LYS A 64 -2.43 12.19 -9.86
CA LYS A 64 -2.82 12.97 -11.04
C LYS A 64 -3.45 14.32 -10.69
N LYS A 65 -3.97 14.46 -9.47
CA LYS A 65 -4.60 15.70 -8.97
C LYS A 65 -3.58 16.64 -8.33
N ILE A 66 -2.32 16.24 -8.25
CA ILE A 66 -1.23 17.01 -7.67
C ILE A 66 -0.45 17.68 -8.80
N GLU A 67 -0.36 19.00 -8.77
CA GLU A 67 0.18 19.81 -9.86
C GLU A 67 1.70 19.93 -9.82
N SER A 68 2.31 19.81 -8.64
CA SER A 68 3.76 19.97 -8.46
C SER A 68 4.32 19.12 -7.32
N LYS A 69 5.65 18.90 -7.38
CA LYS A 69 6.37 18.26 -6.28
C LYS A 69 6.24 19.04 -4.98
N LYS A 70 6.32 20.38 -5.05
CA LYS A 70 6.16 21.24 -3.87
C LYS A 70 4.80 21.04 -3.21
N GLN A 71 3.72 21.02 -3.97
CA GLN A 71 2.38 20.76 -3.43
C GLN A 71 2.29 19.38 -2.77
N LEU A 72 2.91 18.35 -3.36
CA LEU A 72 2.96 17.03 -2.75
C LEU A 72 3.72 17.06 -1.42
N ASP A 73 4.89 17.69 -1.40
CA ASP A 73 5.71 17.80 -0.20
C ASP A 73 4.94 18.56 0.90
N ASP A 74 4.36 19.71 0.58
CA ASP A 74 3.53 20.51 1.50
C ASP A 74 2.36 19.68 2.09
N LEU A 75 1.66 18.91 1.25
CA LEU A 75 0.56 18.04 1.70
C LEU A 75 1.03 16.89 2.59
N LEU A 76 2.20 16.31 2.31
CA LEU A 76 2.74 15.19 3.12
C LEU A 76 3.33 15.67 4.45
N GLU A 77 3.80 16.92 4.53
CA GLU A 77 4.29 17.54 5.77
C GLU A 77 3.18 18.01 6.71
N MET A 78 1.96 18.20 6.17
CA MET A 78 0.80 18.56 6.99
C MET A 78 0.48 17.46 8.00
N LYS A 79 0.17 17.87 9.26
CA LYS A 79 -0.36 16.96 10.26
C LYS A 79 -1.74 16.47 9.82
N PRO A 80 -1.95 15.16 9.70
CA PRO A 80 -3.23 14.62 9.26
C PRO A 80 -4.36 14.93 10.25
N MET A 81 -5.51 15.32 9.72
CA MET A 81 -6.75 15.48 10.49
C MET A 81 -7.44 14.11 10.61
N TRP A 82 -7.00 13.28 11.57
CA TRP A 82 -7.53 11.93 11.77
C TRP A 82 -9.03 11.93 12.11
N GLU A 83 -9.53 13.01 12.68
CA GLU A 83 -10.94 13.22 13.02
C GLU A 83 -11.86 13.14 11.79
N LEU A 84 -11.34 13.42 10.60
CA LEU A 84 -12.07 13.25 9.34
C LEU A 84 -12.55 11.81 9.13
N LEU A 85 -11.86 10.82 9.71
CA LEU A 85 -12.27 9.41 9.64
C LEU A 85 -13.53 9.07 10.47
N GLU A 86 -14.02 9.99 11.28
CA GLU A 86 -15.31 9.88 11.96
C GLU A 86 -16.50 10.11 11.01
N HIS A 87 -16.24 10.69 9.83
CA HIS A 87 -17.23 10.95 8.81
C HIS A 87 -17.26 9.85 7.76
N LYS A 88 -18.43 9.21 7.62
CA LYS A 88 -18.61 8.08 6.69
C LYS A 88 -18.29 8.45 5.25
N GLU A 89 -18.75 9.61 4.82
CA GLU A 89 -18.52 10.17 3.48
C GLU A 89 -17.05 10.40 3.15
N VAL A 90 -16.21 10.67 4.15
CA VAL A 90 -14.75 10.76 3.99
C VAL A 90 -14.15 9.38 3.84
N VAL A 91 -14.50 8.44 4.74
CA VAL A 91 -13.97 7.08 4.69
C VAL A 91 -14.32 6.38 3.37
N GLU A 92 -15.52 6.62 2.84
CA GLU A 92 -15.99 6.06 1.56
C GLU A 92 -15.18 6.54 0.35
N GLN A 93 -14.46 7.65 0.46
CA GLN A 93 -13.56 8.16 -0.58
C GLN A 93 -12.11 7.68 -0.42
N CYS A 94 -11.75 7.09 0.72
CA CYS A 94 -10.39 6.70 1.02
C CYS A 94 -10.02 5.31 0.50
N PHE A 95 -8.79 5.16 0.03
CA PHE A 95 -8.26 3.91 -0.49
C PHE A 95 -8.39 2.76 0.51
N HIS A 96 -8.81 1.60 0.00
CA HIS A 96 -8.88 0.33 0.73
C HIS A 96 -9.80 0.31 1.96
N ILE A 97 -10.21 1.46 2.51
CA ILE A 97 -11.08 1.55 3.69
C ILE A 97 -12.52 1.95 3.34
N HIS A 98 -12.80 2.30 2.10
CA HIS A 98 -14.11 2.81 1.63
C HIS A 98 -15.33 1.96 2.00
N LYS A 99 -15.16 0.65 2.26
CA LYS A 99 -16.23 -0.28 2.69
C LYS A 99 -16.14 -0.67 4.17
N HIS A 100 -15.27 -0.02 4.94
CA HIS A 100 -14.89 -0.46 6.27
C HIS A 100 -15.08 0.61 7.35
N PHE A 101 -16.05 1.53 7.16
CA PHE A 101 -16.31 2.62 8.10
C PHE A 101 -16.49 2.15 9.54
N SER A 102 -17.26 1.06 9.77
CA SER A 102 -17.47 0.54 11.13
C SER A 102 -16.18 0.07 11.80
N ILE A 103 -15.27 -0.55 11.04
CA ILE A 103 -13.99 -1.00 11.58
C ILE A 103 -13.10 0.21 11.86
N VAL A 104 -13.01 1.17 10.93
CA VAL A 104 -12.24 2.41 11.11
C VAL A 104 -12.74 3.17 12.34
N GLY A 105 -14.06 3.33 12.50
CA GLY A 105 -14.68 4.00 13.64
C GLY A 105 -14.47 3.28 14.98
N GLN A 106 -14.41 1.94 14.97
CA GLN A 106 -14.10 1.15 16.16
C GLN A 106 -12.62 1.25 16.53
N MET A 107 -11.72 1.21 15.55
CA MET A 107 -10.28 1.20 15.76
C MET A 107 -9.69 2.59 16.02
N LYS A 108 -10.32 3.66 15.50
CA LYS A 108 -9.94 5.07 15.67
C LYS A 108 -8.42 5.31 15.48
N PRO A 109 -7.85 4.97 14.31
CA PRO A 109 -6.43 5.18 14.07
C PRO A 109 -6.10 6.67 14.06
N ASN A 110 -4.99 7.03 14.73
CA ASN A 110 -4.50 8.41 14.85
C ASN A 110 -3.02 8.56 14.49
N SER A 111 -2.46 7.57 13.83
CA SER A 111 -1.11 7.59 13.27
C SER A 111 -1.03 6.76 11.99
N VAL A 112 0.04 6.97 11.21
CA VAL A 112 0.31 6.19 9.99
C VAL A 112 0.45 4.71 10.32
N GLU A 113 1.13 4.39 11.41
CA GLU A 113 1.34 3.01 11.89
C GLU A 113 0.02 2.33 12.24
N GLN A 114 -0.86 3.02 12.94
CA GLN A 114 -2.18 2.51 13.30
C GLN A 114 -3.05 2.36 12.05
N MET A 115 -3.04 3.31 11.12
CA MET A 115 -3.76 3.19 9.86
C MET A 115 -3.24 2.02 9.02
N ALA A 116 -1.92 1.80 8.96
CA ALA A 116 -1.33 0.63 8.31
C ALA A 116 -1.81 -0.68 8.97
N ALA A 117 -1.88 -0.72 10.31
CA ALA A 117 -2.43 -1.87 11.03
C ALA A 117 -3.90 -2.09 10.70
N VAL A 118 -4.74 -1.05 10.64
CA VAL A 118 -6.15 -1.14 10.22
C VAL A 118 -6.26 -1.75 8.82
N LEU A 119 -5.43 -1.32 7.87
CA LEU A 119 -5.39 -1.88 6.52
C LEU A 119 -5.04 -3.39 6.50
N ALA A 120 -4.24 -3.86 7.44
CA ALA A 120 -3.97 -5.29 7.60
C ALA A 120 -5.12 -6.02 8.30
N ILE A 121 -5.73 -5.41 9.32
CA ILE A 121 -6.83 -5.98 10.13
C ILE A 121 -8.11 -6.21 9.30
N ILE A 122 -8.41 -5.37 8.34
CA ILE A 122 -9.56 -5.55 7.45
C ILE A 122 -9.43 -6.78 6.53
N ARG A 123 -8.26 -7.42 6.46
CA ARG A 123 -8.03 -8.66 5.71
C ARG A 123 -8.43 -9.89 6.54
N PRO A 124 -8.91 -10.97 5.88
CA PRO A 124 -9.42 -12.15 6.60
C PRO A 124 -8.50 -12.69 7.69
N ALA A 125 -7.21 -12.86 7.36
CA ALA A 125 -6.21 -13.45 8.27
C ALA A 125 -5.99 -12.67 9.59
N LYS A 126 -6.41 -11.41 9.67
CA LYS A 126 -6.16 -10.53 10.82
C LYS A 126 -7.42 -9.92 11.44
N ARG A 127 -8.61 -10.29 10.96
CA ARG A 127 -9.90 -9.75 11.46
C ARG A 127 -10.14 -10.01 12.94
N TYR A 128 -9.56 -11.06 13.51
CA TYR A 128 -9.66 -11.38 14.94
C TYR A 128 -9.07 -10.30 15.86
N LEU A 129 -8.26 -9.38 15.29
CA LEU A 129 -7.67 -8.26 16.02
C LEU A 129 -8.58 -7.04 16.13
N ILE A 130 -9.76 -7.04 15.48
CA ILE A 130 -10.70 -5.92 15.56
C ILE A 130 -11.13 -5.74 17.01
N GLY A 131 -10.98 -4.51 17.52
CA GLY A 131 -11.34 -4.13 18.89
C GLY A 131 -10.37 -4.58 19.98
N LYS A 132 -9.22 -5.18 19.62
CA LYS A 132 -8.13 -5.42 20.55
C LYS A 132 -7.37 -4.11 20.84
N ASP A 133 -6.67 -4.09 21.97
CA ASP A 133 -5.77 -2.97 22.29
C ASP A 133 -4.56 -2.89 21.34
N TRP A 134 -3.98 -1.69 21.23
CA TRP A 134 -2.89 -1.44 20.28
C TRP A 134 -1.61 -2.23 20.60
N ASN A 135 -1.35 -2.62 21.85
CA ASN A 135 -0.17 -3.43 22.18
C ASN A 135 -0.33 -4.85 21.61
N THR A 136 -1.49 -5.46 21.78
CA THR A 136 -1.84 -6.76 21.18
C THR A 136 -1.78 -6.68 19.66
N ILE A 137 -2.37 -5.64 19.07
CA ILE A 137 -2.36 -5.45 17.62
C ILE A 137 -0.93 -5.37 17.08
N ASN A 138 -0.10 -4.53 17.69
CA ASN A 138 1.28 -4.31 17.24
C ASN A 138 2.14 -5.59 17.31
N SER A 139 1.89 -6.46 18.28
CA SER A 139 2.61 -7.74 18.41
C SER A 139 2.20 -8.78 17.38
N GLU A 140 0.95 -8.74 16.88
CA GLU A 140 0.38 -9.83 16.09
C GLU A 140 0.08 -9.49 14.62
N VAL A 141 -0.21 -8.22 14.32
CA VAL A 141 -0.74 -7.81 13.01
C VAL A 141 0.21 -8.15 11.86
N TRP A 142 1.52 -8.08 12.10
CA TRP A 142 2.56 -8.32 11.09
C TRP A 142 3.10 -9.76 11.06
N VAL A 143 2.68 -10.60 12.00
CA VAL A 143 3.10 -12.00 12.03
C VAL A 143 2.49 -12.75 10.85
N LYS A 144 3.32 -13.44 10.07
CA LYS A 144 2.87 -14.23 8.92
C LYS A 144 1.95 -15.36 9.39
N PRO A 145 0.73 -15.51 8.83
CA PRO A 145 -0.15 -16.63 9.13
C PRO A 145 0.48 -17.97 8.76
N THR A 146 0.31 -18.97 9.62
CA THR A 146 0.83 -20.34 9.39
C THR A 146 -0.08 -21.17 8.49
N ASN A 147 -1.35 -20.78 8.35
CA ASN A 147 -2.39 -21.47 7.58
C ASN A 147 -2.39 -21.11 6.08
N GLY A 148 -1.44 -20.29 5.62
CA GLY A 148 -1.35 -19.87 4.22
C GLY A 148 -2.36 -18.79 3.80
N GLU A 149 -3.18 -18.28 4.72
CA GLU A 149 -4.10 -17.19 4.43
C GLU A 149 -3.39 -15.93 3.99
N TYR A 150 -4.05 -15.19 3.11
CA TYR A 150 -3.55 -13.89 2.65
C TYR A 150 -3.53 -12.88 3.79
N TYR A 151 -2.37 -12.28 4.00
CA TYR A 151 -2.19 -11.16 4.92
C TYR A 151 -1.50 -9.98 4.21
N PHE A 152 -1.69 -8.78 4.74
CA PHE A 152 -1.13 -7.58 4.15
C PHE A 152 0.27 -7.32 4.73
N LYS A 153 1.30 -7.33 3.87
CA LYS A 153 2.69 -7.08 4.30
C LYS A 153 2.84 -5.66 4.84
N LYS A 154 3.63 -5.48 5.91
CA LYS A 154 3.80 -4.19 6.62
C LYS A 154 4.20 -3.04 5.70
N ALA A 155 5.22 -3.23 4.86
CA ALA A 155 5.69 -2.19 3.93
C ALA A 155 4.59 -1.74 2.96
N HIS A 156 3.79 -2.69 2.45
CA HIS A 156 2.69 -2.40 1.54
C HIS A 156 1.55 -1.66 2.24
N ALA A 157 1.19 -2.10 3.45
CA ALA A 157 0.18 -1.44 4.26
C ALA A 157 0.60 -0.01 4.62
N HIS A 158 1.87 0.21 4.95
CA HIS A 158 2.41 1.53 5.27
C HIS A 158 2.34 2.50 4.06
N ALA A 159 2.69 2.03 2.87
CA ALA A 159 2.58 2.82 1.65
C ALA A 159 1.15 3.27 1.36
N TYR A 160 0.15 2.39 1.57
CA TYR A 160 -1.25 2.76 1.44
C TYR A 160 -1.74 3.65 2.59
N ALA A 161 -1.24 3.49 3.81
CA ALA A 161 -1.55 4.40 4.91
C ALA A 161 -1.08 5.83 4.60
N MET A 162 0.11 6.00 4.01
CA MET A 162 0.60 7.29 3.52
C MET A 162 -0.29 7.87 2.42
N ALA A 163 -0.80 7.04 1.50
CA ALA A 163 -1.74 7.49 0.48
C ALA A 163 -3.08 7.96 1.10
N ILE A 164 -3.55 7.31 2.18
CA ILE A 164 -4.74 7.78 2.92
C ILE A 164 -4.45 9.10 3.63
N VAL A 165 -3.28 9.27 4.26
CA VAL A 165 -2.87 10.54 4.86
C VAL A 165 -2.92 11.65 3.81
N LEU A 166 -2.38 11.41 2.62
CA LEU A 166 -2.44 12.37 1.52
C LEU A 166 -3.89 12.71 1.15
N GLN A 167 -4.79 11.71 1.10
CA GLN A 167 -6.21 11.95 0.83
C GLN A 167 -6.87 12.81 1.92
N LEU A 168 -6.61 12.54 3.21
CA LEU A 168 -7.13 13.33 4.32
C LEU A 168 -6.65 14.78 4.25
N ASN A 169 -5.36 14.99 3.97
CA ASN A 169 -4.78 16.33 3.86
C ASN A 169 -5.31 17.09 2.64
N MET A 170 -5.53 16.41 1.52
CA MET A 170 -6.21 16.99 0.35
C MET A 170 -7.63 17.42 0.70
N LEU A 171 -8.42 16.56 1.35
CA LEU A 171 -9.79 16.90 1.77
C LEU A 171 -9.80 18.06 2.75
N ALA A 172 -8.88 18.11 3.71
CA ALA A 172 -8.73 19.19 4.67
C ALA A 172 -8.42 20.55 4.01
N THR A 173 -7.79 20.54 2.83
CA THR A 173 -7.48 21.75 2.04
C THR A 173 -8.52 22.06 0.98
N GLY A 174 -9.67 21.37 0.99
CA GLY A 174 -10.80 21.64 0.09
C GLY A 174 -10.73 20.95 -1.27
N PHE A 175 -9.80 20.01 -1.48
CA PHE A 175 -9.81 19.21 -2.69
C PHE A 175 -10.98 18.23 -2.70
N SER A 176 -11.61 18.06 -3.86
CA SER A 176 -12.51 16.94 -4.10
C SER A 176 -11.70 15.70 -4.51
N LEU A 177 -11.96 14.56 -3.87
CA LEU A 177 -11.42 13.27 -4.29
C LEU A 177 -12.30 12.59 -5.34
N GLN A 178 -13.53 13.06 -5.51
CA GLN A 178 -14.45 12.61 -6.57
C GLN A 178 -14.04 13.22 -7.90
N ASP A 179 -14.10 12.45 -8.98
CA ASP A 179 -13.90 12.93 -10.36
C ASP A 179 -15.12 13.70 -10.86
#